data_f393e9b7d6fed3367565ab6e1a7a072c
#
_entry.id   f393e9b7d6fed3367565ab6e1a7a072c
#
_cell.length_a   1.000
_cell.length_b   1.000
_cell.length_c   1.000
_cell.angle_alpha   90.00
_cell.angle_beta   90.00
_cell.angle_gamma   90.00
#
_symmetry.space_group_name_H-M   'P 1'
#
loop_
_entity.id
_entity.type
_entity.pdbx_description
1 polymer ?
#
loop_
_entity_poly.entity_id
_entity_poly.type
_entity_poly.pdbx_seq_one_letter_code
_entity_poly.pdbx_strand_id
1 'polypeptide(L)'
;MSSFRKPYTKWVKSEGKYVNGKWVEGEENGAIFQASIQPLSTYAMNALSALLQGRHISGAVKIYTDEVLNVAGENKQNGDEVEFQGQRYLVVARDAYQSDVINHYRYQAVRVNND
;
A
#
# COMPACT_ATOMS: atom_id res chain seq x y z
N MET A 1 -12.91 -18.53 -3.71
CA MET A 1 -12.76 -17.59 -4.82
C MET A 1 -13.59 -16.35 -4.55
N SER A 2 -12.99 -15.20 -4.61
CA SER A 2 -13.69 -13.97 -4.31
C SER A 2 -14.17 -13.31 -5.60
N SER A 3 -15.48 -13.18 -5.76
CA SER A 3 -16.07 -12.50 -6.90
C SER A 3 -15.87 -10.98 -6.84
N PHE A 4 -15.36 -10.46 -5.71
CA PHE A 4 -15.12 -9.02 -5.54
C PHE A 4 -13.72 -8.61 -5.91
N ARG A 5 -12.86 -9.54 -6.27
CA ARG A 5 -11.50 -9.22 -6.64
C ARG A 5 -11.43 -8.75 -8.08
N LYS A 6 -10.69 -7.65 -8.26
CA LYS A 6 -10.48 -7.04 -9.55
C LYS A 6 -8.99 -6.80 -9.76
N PRO A 7 -8.54 -6.67 -11.01
CA PRO A 7 -7.15 -6.33 -11.27
C PRO A 7 -6.88 -4.85 -10.98
N TYR A 8 -5.79 -4.60 -10.27
CA TYR A 8 -5.28 -3.25 -10.01
C TYR A 8 -3.79 -3.24 -10.27
N THR A 9 -3.25 -2.05 -10.50
CA THR A 9 -1.82 -1.88 -10.68
C THR A 9 -1.16 -1.54 -9.36
N LYS A 10 -0.09 -2.23 -9.03
CA LYS A 10 0.78 -1.87 -7.92
C LYS A 10 2.13 -1.43 -8.47
N TRP A 11 2.76 -0.50 -7.77
CA TRP A 11 4.06 0.03 -8.12
C TRP A 11 5.03 -0.35 -7.02
N VAL A 12 6.01 -1.17 -7.37
CA VAL A 12 7.03 -1.67 -6.44
C VAL A 12 8.32 -0.93 -6.74
N LYS A 13 8.86 -0.25 -5.73
CA LYS A 13 10.09 0.51 -5.88
C LYS A 13 11.24 -0.28 -5.30
N SER A 14 12.25 -0.56 -6.11
CA SER A 14 13.46 -1.21 -5.63
C SER A 14 14.31 -0.25 -4.81
N GLU A 15 15.17 -0.80 -3.95
CA GLU A 15 16.06 0.03 -3.16
C GLU A 15 17.10 0.72 -4.04
N GLY A 16 17.39 1.97 -3.72
CA GLY A 16 18.51 2.68 -4.31
C GLY A 16 19.84 2.09 -3.86
N LYS A 17 20.89 2.39 -4.57
CA LYS A 17 22.23 1.89 -4.24
C LYS A 17 23.28 2.91 -4.65
N TYR A 18 24.46 2.76 -4.09
CA TYR A 18 25.60 3.54 -4.49
C TYR A 18 26.30 2.88 -5.67
N VAL A 19 26.50 3.65 -6.73
CA VAL A 19 27.24 3.21 -7.90
C VAL A 19 28.33 4.23 -8.15
N ASN A 20 29.58 3.79 -8.08
CA ASN A 20 30.77 4.65 -8.28
C ASN A 20 30.73 5.89 -7.39
N GLY A 21 30.31 5.73 -6.13
CA GLY A 21 30.27 6.82 -5.15
C GLY A 21 29.06 7.73 -5.26
N LYS A 22 28.17 7.48 -6.21
CA LYS A 22 26.95 8.27 -6.36
C LYS A 22 25.72 7.44 -6.00
N TRP A 23 24.78 8.07 -5.33
CA TRP A 23 23.51 7.45 -5.02
C TRP A 23 22.65 7.35 -6.29
N VAL A 24 22.19 6.14 -6.58
CA VAL A 24 21.27 5.89 -7.70
C VAL A 24 19.94 5.44 -7.12
N GLU A 25 18.88 6.15 -7.46
CA GLU A 25 17.53 5.81 -7.02
C GLU A 25 17.11 4.45 -7.58
N GLY A 26 16.30 3.73 -6.80
CA GLY A 26 15.74 2.48 -7.24
C GLY A 26 14.71 2.68 -8.35
N GLU A 27 14.53 1.64 -9.13
CA GLU A 27 13.55 1.65 -10.21
C GLU A 27 12.16 1.30 -9.68
N GLU A 28 11.15 1.90 -10.28
CA GLU A 28 9.76 1.62 -9.99
C GLU A 28 9.21 0.70 -11.08
N ASN A 29 8.65 -0.43 -10.66
CA ASN A 29 8.08 -1.41 -11.59
C ASN A 29 6.60 -1.58 -11.31
N GLY A 30 5.79 -1.49 -12.36
CA GLY A 30 4.36 -1.72 -12.27
C GLY A 30 4.03 -3.18 -12.50
N ALA A 31 3.07 -3.69 -11.74
CA ALA A 31 2.58 -5.05 -11.89
C ALA A 31 1.09 -5.09 -11.58
N ILE A 32 0.39 -6.04 -12.18
CA ILE A 32 -1.04 -6.19 -11.94
C ILE A 32 -1.24 -7.25 -10.87
N PHE A 33 -2.15 -6.97 -9.93
CA PHE A 33 -2.51 -7.91 -8.88
C PHE A 33 -4.02 -7.89 -8.67
N GLN A 34 -4.52 -8.94 -8.05
CA GLN A 34 -5.95 -9.06 -7.77
C GLN A 34 -6.24 -8.62 -6.35
N ALA A 35 -7.20 -7.72 -6.20
CA ALA A 35 -7.55 -7.19 -4.89
C ALA A 35 -8.99 -6.67 -4.87
N SER A 36 -9.50 -6.47 -3.67
CA SER A 36 -10.70 -5.70 -3.44
C SER A 36 -10.30 -4.42 -2.72
N ILE A 37 -10.55 -3.28 -3.32
CA ILE A 37 -10.16 -1.98 -2.77
C ILE A 37 -11.42 -1.17 -2.47
N GLN A 38 -11.50 -0.63 -1.26
CA GLN A 38 -12.64 0.15 -0.81
C GLN A 38 -12.14 1.37 -0.04
N PRO A 39 -12.87 2.50 -0.13
CA PRO A 39 -12.51 3.66 0.67
C PRO A 39 -12.62 3.37 2.18
N LEU A 40 -11.74 3.96 2.97
CA LEU A 40 -11.84 3.91 4.42
C LEU A 40 -12.95 4.85 4.89
N SER A 41 -13.63 4.46 5.96
CA SER A 41 -14.58 5.35 6.64
C SER A 41 -13.85 6.49 7.33
N THR A 42 -14.58 7.55 7.65
CA THR A 42 -14.01 8.69 8.38
C THR A 42 -13.42 8.26 9.72
N TYR A 43 -14.12 7.38 10.42
CA TYR A 43 -13.63 6.85 11.69
C TYR A 43 -12.29 6.12 11.50
N ALA A 44 -12.21 5.25 10.50
CA ALA A 44 -10.97 4.51 10.23
C ALA A 44 -9.84 5.44 9.79
N MET A 45 -10.14 6.48 9.03
CA MET A 45 -9.14 7.47 8.63
C MET A 45 -8.58 8.23 9.82
N ASN A 46 -9.43 8.59 10.77
CA ASN A 46 -8.98 9.28 11.98
C ASN A 46 -8.08 8.37 12.83
N ALA A 47 -8.42 7.09 12.94
CA ALA A 47 -7.59 6.14 13.66
C ALA A 47 -6.23 5.96 12.98
N LEU A 48 -6.23 5.89 11.65
CA LEU A 48 -4.98 5.78 10.89
C LEU A 48 -4.12 7.03 11.03
N SER A 49 -4.74 8.21 11.01
CA SER A 49 -4.03 9.46 11.21
C SER A 49 -3.31 9.49 12.56
N ALA A 50 -3.95 8.98 13.61
CA ALA A 50 -3.33 8.89 14.93
C ALA A 50 -2.12 7.96 14.90
N LEU A 51 -2.19 6.84 14.20
CA LEU A 51 -1.06 5.93 14.04
C LEU A 51 0.10 6.58 13.28
N LEU A 52 -0.20 7.49 12.38
CA LEU A 52 0.79 8.20 11.57
C LEU A 52 1.22 9.52 12.21
N GLN A 53 1.07 9.62 13.53
CA GLN A 53 1.52 10.77 14.32
C GLN A 53 0.86 12.10 13.92
N GLY A 54 -0.45 12.04 13.68
CA GLY A 54 -1.21 13.24 13.37
C GLY A 54 -1.06 13.74 11.93
N ARG A 55 -0.49 12.95 11.05
CA ARG A 55 -0.35 13.32 9.65
C ARG A 55 -1.72 13.53 9.01
N HIS A 56 -1.86 14.60 8.24
CA HIS A 56 -3.09 14.83 7.52
C HIS A 56 -3.25 13.81 6.40
N ILE A 57 -4.41 13.16 6.35
CA ILE A 57 -4.73 12.17 5.33
C ILE A 57 -5.84 12.72 4.46
N SER A 58 -5.55 12.96 3.18
CA SER A 58 -6.54 13.48 2.23
C SER A 58 -7.43 12.39 1.65
N GLY A 59 -7.02 11.14 1.77
CA GLY A 59 -7.80 10.00 1.34
C GLY A 59 -7.10 8.71 1.72
N ALA A 60 -7.87 7.67 1.95
CA ALA A 60 -7.30 6.37 2.32
C ALA A 60 -8.22 5.26 1.84
N VAL A 61 -7.64 4.10 1.58
CA VAL A 61 -8.35 2.92 1.14
C VAL A 61 -7.90 1.71 1.95
N LYS A 62 -8.78 0.71 2.02
CA LYS A 62 -8.43 -0.61 2.53
C LYS A 62 -8.35 -1.57 1.36
N ILE A 63 -7.35 -2.44 1.41
CA ILE A 63 -7.02 -3.35 0.33
C ILE A 63 -7.07 -4.77 0.87
N TYR A 64 -7.92 -5.60 0.29
CA TYR A 64 -7.98 -7.03 0.61
C TYR A 64 -7.35 -7.79 -0.55
N THR A 65 -6.33 -8.57 -0.26
CA THR A 65 -5.61 -9.32 -1.30
C THR A 65 -4.97 -10.56 -0.70
N ASP A 66 -4.68 -11.53 -1.56
CA ASP A 66 -3.93 -12.72 -1.16
C ASP A 66 -2.43 -12.54 -1.39
N GLU A 67 -2.03 -11.43 -1.99
CA GLU A 67 -0.62 -11.14 -2.25
C GLU A 67 0.00 -10.32 -1.13
N VAL A 68 1.29 -10.52 -0.91
CA VAL A 68 2.05 -9.75 0.07
C VAL A 68 2.47 -8.43 -0.57
N LEU A 69 2.11 -7.32 0.08
CA LEU A 69 2.54 -5.98 -0.33
C LEU A 69 3.57 -5.46 0.68
N ASN A 70 4.48 -4.64 0.21
CA ASN A 70 5.45 -3.98 1.07
C ASN A 70 4.82 -2.80 1.77
N VAL A 71 5.01 -2.71 3.09
CA VAL A 71 4.47 -1.64 3.91
C VAL A 71 5.55 -0.60 4.16
N ALA A 72 5.22 0.67 3.98
CA ALA A 72 6.18 1.77 4.15
C ALA A 72 6.70 1.81 5.59
N GLY A 73 8.00 1.95 5.73
CA GLY A 73 8.67 2.04 7.03
C GLY A 73 8.93 0.70 7.71
N GLU A 74 8.37 -0.39 7.20
CA GLU A 74 8.62 -1.71 7.75
C GLU A 74 9.93 -2.25 7.16
N ASN A 75 10.84 -2.70 8.01
CA ASN A 75 12.15 -3.22 7.61
C ASN A 75 12.93 -2.24 6.71
N LYS A 76 12.75 -0.94 6.91
CA LYS A 76 13.40 0.12 6.13
C LYS A 76 13.11 0.04 4.63
N GLN A 77 12.03 -0.62 4.25
CA GLN A 77 11.65 -0.72 2.85
C GLN A 77 10.70 0.40 2.44
N ASN A 78 10.75 0.72 1.15
CA ASN A 78 9.74 1.59 0.56
C ASN A 78 8.44 0.81 0.44
N GLY A 79 7.33 1.43 0.81
CA GLY A 79 6.04 0.81 0.65
C GLY A 79 5.63 0.72 -0.81
N ASP A 80 4.83 -0.27 -1.13
CA ASP A 80 4.22 -0.37 -2.45
C ASP A 80 3.15 0.71 -2.61
N GLU A 81 2.97 1.20 -3.81
CA GLU A 81 1.89 2.10 -4.15
C GLU A 81 0.87 1.35 -5.00
N VAL A 82 -0.40 1.60 -4.75
CA VAL A 82 -1.49 0.94 -5.46
C VAL A 82 -2.33 2.02 -6.14
N GLU A 83 -2.64 1.80 -7.41
CA GLU A 83 -3.48 2.71 -8.16
C GLU A 83 -4.96 2.34 -8.00
N PHE A 84 -5.76 3.32 -7.59
CA PHE A 84 -7.20 3.15 -7.41
C PHE A 84 -7.91 4.41 -7.89
N GLN A 85 -8.78 4.27 -8.86
CA GLN A 85 -9.56 5.37 -9.44
C GLN A 85 -8.68 6.56 -9.87
N GLY A 86 -7.57 6.27 -10.55
CA GLY A 86 -6.69 7.30 -11.06
C GLY A 86 -5.78 7.96 -10.05
N GLN A 87 -5.78 7.48 -8.81
CA GLN A 87 -4.93 8.01 -7.74
C GLN A 87 -4.02 6.92 -7.21
N ARG A 88 -2.84 7.30 -6.76
CA ARG A 88 -1.92 6.38 -6.12
C ARG A 88 -2.05 6.46 -4.60
N TYR A 89 -1.99 5.30 -3.95
CA TYR A 89 -2.09 5.18 -2.50
C TYR A 89 -0.90 4.38 -2.00
N LEU A 90 -0.19 4.93 -1.01
CA LEU A 90 0.96 4.28 -0.40
C LEU A 90 0.51 3.35 0.71
N VAL A 91 0.94 2.10 0.67
CA VAL A 91 0.61 1.10 1.70
C VAL A 91 1.39 1.44 2.97
N VAL A 92 0.68 1.75 4.05
CA VAL A 92 1.28 2.22 5.30
C VAL A 92 0.99 1.31 6.50
N ALA A 93 0.06 0.37 6.36
CA ALA A 93 -0.28 -0.52 7.47
C ALA A 93 -0.78 -1.86 6.93
N ARG A 94 -0.56 -2.89 7.71
CA ARG A 94 -1.04 -4.24 7.40
C ARG A 94 -1.71 -4.83 8.63
N ASP A 95 -2.92 -5.30 8.45
CA ASP A 95 -3.61 -6.08 9.46
C ASP A 95 -3.47 -7.56 9.13
N ALA A 96 -2.93 -8.32 10.06
CA ALA A 96 -2.81 -9.75 9.87
C ALA A 96 -4.18 -10.40 10.11
N TYR A 97 -4.81 -10.82 9.04
CA TYR A 97 -6.03 -11.61 9.13
C TYR A 97 -5.62 -13.07 9.16
N GLN A 98 -5.62 -13.65 10.35
CA GLN A 98 -5.32 -15.07 10.45
C GLN A 98 -6.61 -15.85 10.35
N SER A 99 -6.86 -16.34 9.14
CA SER A 99 -7.76 -17.45 8.97
C SER A 99 -6.87 -18.67 8.71
N ASP A 100 -7.09 -19.74 9.44
CA ASP A 100 -6.28 -20.95 9.33
C ASP A 100 -6.40 -21.62 7.96
N VAL A 101 -7.34 -21.19 7.13
CA VAL A 101 -7.65 -21.87 5.88
C VAL A 101 -7.23 -21.08 4.66
N ILE A 102 -7.19 -19.75 4.75
CA ILE A 102 -6.90 -18.90 3.58
C ILE A 102 -6.00 -17.76 4.02
N ASN A 103 -4.91 -17.55 3.30
CA ASN A 103 -4.03 -16.40 3.54
C ASN A 103 -4.67 -15.16 2.95
N HIS A 104 -5.27 -14.35 3.81
CA HIS A 104 -5.80 -13.06 3.43
C HIS A 104 -5.01 -11.97 4.12
N TYR A 105 -4.72 -10.94 3.37
CA TYR A 105 -4.07 -9.77 3.92
C TYR A 105 -4.99 -8.57 3.76
N ARG A 106 -5.06 -7.75 4.79
CA ARG A 106 -5.73 -6.47 4.70
C ARG A 106 -4.71 -5.38 4.93
N TYR A 107 -4.60 -4.50 3.96
CA TYR A 107 -3.69 -3.37 4.01
C TYR A 107 -4.49 -2.08 4.06
N GLN A 108 -3.88 -1.07 4.66
CA GLN A 108 -4.38 0.30 4.62
C GLN A 108 -3.38 1.15 3.86
N ALA A 109 -3.88 1.97 2.95
CA ALA A 109 -3.04 2.81 2.12
C ALA A 109 -3.58 4.23 2.12
N VAL A 110 -2.67 5.20 2.08
CA VAL A 110 -3.02 6.61 2.10
C VAL A 110 -2.69 7.25 0.76
N ARG A 111 -3.49 8.24 0.39
CA ARG A 111 -3.31 8.94 -0.88
C ARG A 111 -1.96 9.65 -0.91
N VAL A 112 -1.25 9.45 -2.02
CA VAL A 112 0.01 10.15 -2.27
C VAL A 112 -0.31 11.49 -2.90
N ASN A 113 0.11 12.57 -2.23
CA ASN A 113 -0.03 13.89 -2.79
C ASN A 113 1.19 14.17 -3.65
N ASN A 114 0.97 14.29 -4.95
CA ASN A 114 1.98 14.74 -5.89
C ASN A 114 1.78 16.24 -6.10
N ASP A 115 2.50 17.01 -5.35
CA ASP A 115 2.57 18.44 -5.59
C ASP A 115 3.76 18.78 -6.48
#